data_fb3fb4d8a715310c37ba8bb80d0964b5
#
_entry.id   fb3fb4d8a715310c37ba8bb80d0964b5
#
_cell.length_a   1.000
_cell.length_b   1.000
_cell.length_c   1.000
_cell.angle_alpha   90.00
_cell.angle_beta   90.00
_cell.angle_gamma   90.00
#
_symmetry.space_group_name_H-M   'P 1'
#
loop_
_entity.id
_entity.type
_entity.pdbx_description
1 polymer ?
#
loop_
_entity_poly.entity_id
_entity_poly.type
_entity_poly.pdbx_seq_one_letter_code
_entity_poly.pdbx_strand_id
1 'polypeptide(L)'
;SFHLNERVEEIKKAEKKWLIKTNKGTKFEASSIIIAAGVGSFEPRKFPTKEIEKYEGKQILYSIKDKKIFKDKTVTIFGGGDSALDWAIELSNTSKVILVHRRDEFRGMQASIDKVNQLKDEGKIEVHTKYQLGSVSGNEKVESINIKHDDESIKEIKTDYVLGFFGLIMQLGPIAEWGLNLDKKTVPVNTENFETNKEGIFAIGDICTYPGKLNLILSGFHEAAVMCRSAYNLLNPGKKNKLKYTTVSGVEGFDGSKKEAKRTNISKIN
;
A
#
# COMPACT_ATOMS: atom_id res chain seq x y z
N SER A 1 -10.34 6.90 22.11
CA SER A 1 -8.98 7.49 22.21
C SER A 1 -8.10 6.98 21.07
N PHE A 2 -7.14 7.78 20.65
CA PHE A 2 -6.10 7.40 19.68
C PHE A 2 -4.77 7.31 20.43
N HIS A 3 -3.99 6.25 20.13
CA HIS A 3 -2.64 6.04 20.64
C HIS A 3 -1.68 6.03 19.45
N LEU A 4 -1.22 7.22 19.07
CA LEU A 4 -0.34 7.42 17.93
C LEU A 4 1.11 7.05 18.25
N ASN A 5 1.83 6.54 17.24
CA ASN A 5 3.21 6.08 17.36
C ASN A 5 3.40 4.98 18.42
N GLU A 6 2.38 4.17 18.63
CA GLU A 6 2.44 2.98 19.46
C GLU A 6 2.13 1.74 18.61
N ARG A 7 2.93 0.69 18.80
CA ARG A 7 2.74 -0.60 18.16
C ARG A 7 2.33 -1.62 19.22
N VAL A 8 1.29 -2.40 18.93
CA VAL A 8 0.92 -3.54 19.76
C VAL A 8 1.96 -4.65 19.58
N GLU A 9 2.59 -5.06 20.68
CA GLU A 9 3.60 -6.12 20.70
C GLU A 9 3.00 -7.47 21.09
N GLU A 10 2.24 -7.48 22.17
CA GLU A 10 1.73 -8.70 22.76
C GLU A 10 0.21 -8.63 22.94
N ILE A 11 -0.45 -9.77 22.70
CA ILE A 11 -1.83 -10.01 23.09
C ILE A 11 -1.94 -11.31 23.87
N LYS A 12 -2.74 -11.33 24.92
CA LYS A 12 -3.01 -12.52 25.75
C LYS A 12 -4.50 -12.62 26.05
N LYS A 13 -5.07 -13.82 25.90
CA LYS A 13 -6.44 -14.10 26.33
C LYS A 13 -6.47 -14.23 27.84
N ALA A 14 -7.37 -13.48 28.51
CA ALA A 14 -7.63 -13.54 29.93
C ALA A 14 -9.15 -13.65 30.12
N GLU A 15 -9.65 -14.84 30.46
CA GLU A 15 -11.07 -15.16 30.57
C GLU A 15 -11.89 -14.66 29.34
N LYS A 16 -12.66 -13.59 29.54
CA LYS A 16 -13.54 -13.00 28.50
C LYS A 16 -12.92 -11.78 27.80
N LYS A 17 -11.68 -11.42 28.11
CA LYS A 17 -11.02 -10.23 27.59
C LYS A 17 -9.68 -10.55 26.96
N TRP A 18 -9.17 -9.64 26.17
CA TRP A 18 -7.82 -9.62 25.64
C TRP A 18 -7.00 -8.58 26.39
N LEU A 19 -5.85 -8.98 26.92
CA LEU A 19 -4.83 -8.08 27.45
C LEU A 19 -3.88 -7.74 26.32
N ILE A 20 -3.67 -6.46 26.10
CA ILE A 20 -2.88 -5.92 24.98
C ILE A 20 -1.76 -5.07 25.58
N LYS A 21 -0.53 -5.25 25.09
CA LYS A 21 0.63 -4.45 25.49
C LYS A 21 1.31 -3.85 24.27
N THR A 22 1.69 -2.57 24.38
CA THR A 22 2.40 -1.83 23.32
C THR A 22 3.89 -1.74 23.58
N ASN A 23 4.64 -1.34 22.55
CA ASN A 23 6.09 -1.06 22.62
C ASN A 23 6.45 0.10 23.57
N LYS A 24 5.49 0.94 23.97
CA LYS A 24 5.67 1.98 24.99
C LYS A 24 5.26 1.55 26.39
N GLY A 25 4.86 0.29 26.55
CA GLY A 25 4.42 -0.27 27.84
C GLY A 25 2.97 0.03 28.19
N THR A 26 2.21 0.71 27.33
CA THR A 26 0.77 0.94 27.51
C THR A 26 0.04 -0.42 27.51
N LYS A 27 -0.89 -0.57 28.45
CA LYS A 27 -1.69 -1.79 28.60
C LYS A 27 -3.17 -1.48 28.38
N PHE A 28 -3.85 -2.35 27.64
CA PHE A 28 -5.29 -2.27 27.41
C PHE A 28 -5.96 -3.60 27.77
N GLU A 29 -7.20 -3.51 28.17
CA GLU A 29 -8.13 -4.63 28.21
C GLU A 29 -9.23 -4.39 27.18
N ALA A 30 -9.44 -5.35 26.29
CA ALA A 30 -10.43 -5.26 25.23
C ALA A 30 -11.27 -6.54 25.16
N SER A 31 -12.56 -6.42 24.89
CA SER A 31 -13.43 -7.57 24.69
C SER A 31 -13.28 -8.17 23.28
N SER A 32 -12.77 -7.39 22.33
CA SER A 32 -12.42 -7.84 20.98
C SER A 32 -11.25 -7.04 20.43
N ILE A 33 -10.56 -7.60 19.46
CA ILE A 33 -9.45 -6.98 18.72
C ILE A 33 -9.81 -6.97 17.24
N ILE A 34 -9.61 -5.81 16.59
CA ILE A 34 -9.79 -5.67 15.15
C ILE A 34 -8.45 -5.33 14.53
N ILE A 35 -7.98 -6.19 13.64
CA ILE A 35 -6.73 -6.01 12.91
C ILE A 35 -7.06 -5.36 11.56
N ALA A 36 -6.71 -4.09 11.41
CA ALA A 36 -6.86 -3.32 10.16
C ALA A 36 -5.50 -2.77 9.73
N ALA A 37 -4.49 -3.65 9.71
CA ALA A 37 -3.09 -3.28 9.56
C ALA A 37 -2.65 -3.10 8.08
N GLY A 38 -3.58 -3.12 7.12
CA GLY A 38 -3.27 -3.03 5.71
C GLY A 38 -2.33 -4.15 5.29
N VAL A 39 -1.22 -3.81 4.64
CA VAL A 39 -0.18 -4.77 4.27
C VAL A 39 0.87 -4.99 5.39
N GLY A 40 0.55 -4.61 6.63
CA GLY A 40 1.49 -4.62 7.74
C GLY A 40 2.49 -3.47 7.65
N SER A 41 3.64 -3.59 8.30
CA SER A 41 4.78 -2.73 8.03
C SER A 41 5.32 -3.08 6.65
N PHE A 42 5.62 -2.08 5.85
CA PHE A 42 6.22 -2.29 4.55
C PHE A 42 7.51 -1.50 4.40
N GLU A 43 8.48 -2.15 3.77
CA GLU A 43 9.71 -1.50 3.35
C GLU A 43 9.80 -1.58 1.83
N PRO A 44 10.25 -0.52 1.16
CA PRO A 44 10.53 -0.60 -0.26
C PRO A 44 11.62 -1.66 -0.51
N ARG A 45 11.40 -2.48 -1.53
CA ARG A 45 12.43 -3.40 -1.97
C ARG A 45 13.59 -2.61 -2.52
N LYS A 46 14.77 -2.81 -1.95
CA LYS A 46 15.99 -2.09 -2.32
C LYS A 46 16.72 -2.72 -3.49
N PHE A 47 17.63 -1.97 -4.07
CA PHE A 47 18.63 -2.53 -4.99
C PHE A 47 19.50 -3.55 -4.25
N PRO A 48 19.92 -4.64 -4.90
CA PRO A 48 20.71 -5.70 -4.25
C PRO A 48 22.19 -5.34 -4.01
N THR A 49 22.62 -4.15 -4.39
CA THR A 49 24.03 -3.71 -4.38
C THR A 49 24.32 -2.89 -3.12
N LYS A 50 25.31 -3.30 -2.31
CA LYS A 50 25.69 -2.59 -1.08
C LYS A 50 26.35 -1.22 -1.34
N GLU A 51 27.03 -1.06 -2.44
CA GLU A 51 27.74 0.17 -2.82
C GLU A 51 26.85 1.41 -2.90
N ILE A 52 25.54 1.23 -3.01
CA ILE A 52 24.57 2.32 -3.10
C ILE A 52 24.19 2.93 -1.73
N GLU A 53 24.49 2.26 -0.62
CA GLU A 53 24.05 2.68 0.73
C GLU A 53 24.45 4.11 1.06
N LYS A 54 25.64 4.57 0.63
CA LYS A 54 26.12 5.93 0.87
C LYS A 54 25.28 7.02 0.18
N TYR A 55 24.52 6.65 -0.87
CA TYR A 55 23.66 7.54 -1.64
C TYR A 55 22.17 7.41 -1.27
N GLU A 56 21.79 6.35 -0.52
CA GLU A 56 20.40 6.13 -0.11
C GLU A 56 19.87 7.30 0.73
N GLY A 57 18.62 7.68 0.46
CA GLY A 57 17.98 8.83 1.09
C GLY A 57 18.45 10.20 0.60
N LYS A 58 19.46 10.25 -0.27
CA LYS A 58 19.98 11.47 -0.91
C LYS A 58 19.67 11.50 -2.41
N GLN A 59 20.44 10.76 -3.22
CA GLN A 59 20.23 10.66 -4.66
C GLN A 59 19.59 9.31 -5.07
N ILE A 60 19.67 8.27 -4.25
CA ILE A 60 18.98 7.00 -4.47
C ILE A 60 17.77 6.94 -3.55
N LEU A 61 16.58 6.96 -4.15
CA LEU A 61 15.32 7.07 -3.43
C LEU A 61 14.37 5.95 -3.84
N TYR A 62 13.55 5.51 -2.89
CA TYR A 62 12.51 4.49 -3.08
C TYR A 62 11.10 5.05 -2.91
N SER A 63 11.00 6.33 -2.58
CA SER A 63 9.75 7.09 -2.48
C SER A 63 10.02 8.55 -2.77
N ILE A 64 9.03 9.23 -3.33
CA ILE A 64 9.11 10.66 -3.65
C ILE A 64 8.23 11.42 -2.66
N LYS A 65 8.85 12.33 -1.90
CA LYS A 65 8.15 13.23 -0.97
C LYS A 65 7.91 14.62 -1.59
N ASP A 66 8.88 15.10 -2.35
CA ASP A 66 8.78 16.36 -3.09
C ASP A 66 9.38 16.17 -4.48
N LYS A 67 8.54 16.33 -5.52
CA LYS A 67 8.97 16.20 -6.92
C LYS A 67 9.80 17.38 -7.41
N LYS A 68 9.78 18.51 -6.71
CA LYS A 68 10.49 19.73 -7.14
C LYS A 68 12.01 19.55 -7.15
N ILE A 69 12.56 18.62 -6.34
CA ILE A 69 13.99 18.36 -6.29
C ILE A 69 14.56 17.81 -7.61
N PHE A 70 13.71 17.26 -8.47
CA PHE A 70 14.10 16.65 -9.75
C PHE A 70 14.05 17.62 -10.93
N LYS A 71 13.52 18.84 -10.71
CA LYS A 71 13.40 19.84 -11.79
C LYS A 71 14.77 20.10 -12.45
N ASP A 72 14.80 20.04 -13.79
CA ASP A 72 16.00 20.26 -14.63
C ASP A 72 17.13 19.24 -14.35
N LYS A 73 16.77 18.04 -13.82
CA LYS A 73 17.69 16.96 -13.50
C LYS A 73 17.50 15.75 -14.41
N THR A 74 18.54 14.95 -14.52
CA THR A 74 18.45 13.62 -15.12
C THR A 74 18.07 12.62 -14.04
N VAL A 75 16.94 11.92 -14.22
CA VAL A 75 16.38 10.98 -13.26
C VAL A 75 16.27 9.61 -13.91
N THR A 76 16.96 8.63 -13.37
CA THR A 76 16.82 7.24 -13.82
C THR A 76 15.88 6.48 -12.88
N ILE A 77 14.82 5.93 -13.45
CA ILE A 77 13.76 5.22 -12.72
C ILE A 77 13.87 3.73 -13.02
N PHE A 78 13.98 2.91 -11.99
CA PHE A 78 13.99 1.45 -12.09
C PHE A 78 12.65 0.88 -11.62
N GLY A 79 11.98 0.16 -12.52
CA GLY A 79 10.71 -0.48 -12.24
C GLY A 79 9.91 -0.74 -13.51
N GLY A 80 8.74 -1.31 -13.37
CA GLY A 80 7.86 -1.61 -14.52
C GLY A 80 6.41 -1.85 -14.11
N GLY A 81 6.06 -1.51 -12.87
CA GLY A 81 4.69 -1.44 -12.38
C GLY A 81 4.17 -0.01 -12.35
N ASP A 82 2.92 0.17 -11.90
CA ASP A 82 2.21 1.46 -11.92
C ASP A 82 3.04 2.60 -11.34
N SER A 83 3.63 2.43 -10.14
CA SER A 83 4.43 3.49 -9.52
C SER A 83 5.61 3.98 -10.38
N ALA A 84 6.29 3.06 -11.08
CA ALA A 84 7.42 3.45 -11.94
C ALA A 84 6.94 4.20 -13.18
N LEU A 85 5.85 3.74 -13.79
CA LEU A 85 5.28 4.34 -15.00
C LEU A 85 4.69 5.71 -14.70
N ASP A 86 3.91 5.83 -13.63
CA ASP A 86 3.27 7.09 -13.22
C ASP A 86 4.31 8.17 -12.89
N TRP A 87 5.38 7.80 -12.15
CA TRP A 87 6.45 8.75 -11.87
C TRP A 87 7.28 9.09 -13.11
N ALA A 88 7.48 8.15 -14.04
CA ALA A 88 8.15 8.44 -15.29
C ALA A 88 7.36 9.44 -16.14
N ILE A 89 6.04 9.26 -16.23
CA ILE A 89 5.13 10.19 -16.91
C ILE A 89 5.15 11.57 -16.23
N GLU A 90 4.99 11.60 -14.91
CA GLU A 90 4.90 12.85 -14.16
C GLU A 90 6.20 13.68 -14.26
N LEU A 91 7.36 13.03 -14.05
CA LEU A 91 8.66 13.71 -14.05
C LEU A 91 9.12 14.10 -15.46
N SER A 92 8.64 13.45 -16.52
CA SER A 92 9.00 13.81 -17.90
C SER A 92 8.61 15.23 -18.30
N ASN A 93 7.70 15.87 -17.54
CA ASN A 93 7.31 17.24 -17.78
C ASN A 93 8.37 18.27 -17.31
N THR A 94 9.27 17.90 -16.41
CA THR A 94 10.21 18.84 -15.77
C THR A 94 11.64 18.33 -15.68
N SER A 95 11.89 17.10 -16.07
CA SER A 95 13.16 16.39 -15.90
C SER A 95 13.48 15.56 -17.14
N LYS A 96 14.75 15.26 -17.36
CA LYS A 96 15.15 14.22 -18.30
C LYS A 96 14.96 12.86 -17.64
N VAL A 97 14.04 12.05 -18.13
CA VAL A 97 13.67 10.76 -17.54
C VAL A 97 14.22 9.60 -18.36
N ILE A 98 14.86 8.66 -17.66
CA ILE A 98 15.33 7.38 -18.19
C ILE A 98 14.64 6.28 -17.40
N LEU A 99 13.81 5.48 -18.06
CA LEU A 99 13.09 4.37 -17.46
C LEU A 99 13.79 3.05 -17.76
N VAL A 100 14.19 2.33 -16.73
CA VAL A 100 14.90 1.05 -16.83
C VAL A 100 14.04 -0.06 -16.26
N HIS A 101 13.80 -1.10 -17.05
CA HIS A 101 13.03 -2.26 -16.62
C HIS A 101 13.77 -3.56 -16.94
N ARG A 102 13.76 -4.50 -15.95
CA ARG A 102 14.48 -5.78 -16.07
C ARG A 102 13.82 -6.80 -17.02
N ARG A 103 12.59 -6.56 -17.46
CA ARG A 103 11.85 -7.42 -18.37
C ARG A 103 11.58 -6.71 -19.68
N ASP A 104 11.08 -7.44 -20.66
CA ASP A 104 10.68 -6.88 -21.94
C ASP A 104 9.40 -6.06 -21.82
N GLU A 105 8.44 -6.55 -21.02
CA GLU A 105 7.11 -5.98 -20.89
C GLU A 105 6.89 -5.35 -19.51
N PHE A 106 6.24 -4.21 -19.49
CA PHE A 106 5.75 -3.55 -18.28
C PHE A 106 4.54 -4.29 -17.70
N ARG A 107 4.29 -4.07 -16.39
CA ARG A 107 3.19 -4.70 -15.63
C ARG A 107 2.18 -3.71 -15.06
N GLY A 108 2.30 -2.46 -15.42
CA GLY A 108 1.37 -1.42 -15.01
C GLY A 108 0.07 -1.45 -15.81
N MET A 109 -0.83 -0.52 -15.50
CA MET A 109 -2.07 -0.33 -16.25
C MET A 109 -1.78 0.01 -17.71
N GLN A 110 -2.57 -0.55 -18.63
CA GLN A 110 -2.38 -0.37 -20.07
C GLN A 110 -2.32 1.11 -20.46
N ALA A 111 -3.16 1.97 -19.88
CA ALA A 111 -3.17 3.39 -20.15
C ALA A 111 -1.83 4.08 -19.79
N SER A 112 -1.17 3.68 -18.69
CA SER A 112 0.15 4.19 -18.30
C SER A 112 1.24 3.65 -19.23
N ILE A 113 1.15 2.40 -19.68
CA ILE A 113 2.06 1.80 -20.65
C ILE A 113 1.98 2.54 -21.99
N ASP A 114 0.76 2.76 -22.50
CA ASP A 114 0.53 3.47 -23.75
C ASP A 114 1.09 4.90 -23.68
N LYS A 115 0.88 5.58 -22.54
CA LYS A 115 1.42 6.94 -22.32
C LYS A 115 2.94 6.97 -22.29
N VAL A 116 3.59 6.01 -21.64
CA VAL A 116 5.07 5.90 -21.64
C VAL A 116 5.60 5.65 -23.05
N ASN A 117 4.96 4.78 -23.83
CA ASN A 117 5.34 4.53 -25.21
C ASN A 117 5.21 5.78 -26.08
N GLN A 118 4.10 6.52 -25.95
CA GLN A 118 3.93 7.82 -26.61
C GLN A 118 5.07 8.77 -26.26
N LEU A 119 5.38 8.94 -24.96
CA LEU A 119 6.44 9.85 -24.50
C LEU A 119 7.84 9.40 -24.95
N LYS A 120 8.08 8.10 -25.09
CA LYS A 120 9.29 7.53 -25.70
C LYS A 120 9.40 7.93 -27.16
N ASP A 121 8.32 7.77 -27.93
CA ASP A 121 8.31 8.11 -29.37
C ASP A 121 8.47 9.62 -29.59
N GLU A 122 7.97 10.44 -28.66
CA GLU A 122 8.18 11.89 -28.62
C GLU A 122 9.59 12.29 -28.14
N GLY A 123 10.44 11.35 -27.75
CA GLY A 123 11.78 11.61 -27.21
C GLY A 123 11.83 12.23 -25.81
N LYS A 124 10.70 12.23 -25.07
CA LYS A 124 10.62 12.79 -23.72
C LYS A 124 11.05 11.84 -22.62
N ILE A 125 10.97 10.53 -22.87
CA ILE A 125 11.43 9.47 -21.96
C ILE A 125 12.34 8.53 -22.74
N GLU A 126 13.52 8.25 -22.22
CA GLU A 126 14.39 7.18 -22.71
C GLU A 126 14.00 5.87 -21.99
N VAL A 127 13.79 4.77 -22.71
CA VAL A 127 13.34 3.49 -22.15
C VAL A 127 14.36 2.40 -22.46
N HIS A 128 14.77 1.66 -21.42
CA HIS A 128 15.63 0.50 -21.48
C HIS A 128 14.94 -0.71 -20.85
N THR A 129 14.53 -1.68 -21.67
CA THR A 129 14.01 -2.98 -21.23
C THR A 129 15.13 -4.02 -21.20
N LYS A 130 14.97 -5.08 -20.37
CA LYS A 130 15.96 -6.14 -20.13
C LYS A 130 17.25 -5.66 -19.45
N TYR A 131 17.19 -4.51 -18.77
CA TYR A 131 18.32 -3.96 -18.04
C TYR A 131 18.08 -3.94 -16.54
N GLN A 132 19.15 -4.11 -15.79
CA GLN A 132 19.20 -3.97 -14.33
C GLN A 132 20.34 -3.03 -13.94
N LEU A 133 20.30 -2.51 -12.69
CA LEU A 133 21.41 -1.76 -12.15
C LEU A 133 22.62 -2.69 -11.97
N GLY A 134 23.74 -2.34 -12.59
CA GLY A 134 25.02 -3.02 -12.44
C GLY A 134 25.87 -2.40 -11.34
N SER A 135 26.21 -1.12 -11.49
CA SER A 135 27.02 -0.37 -10.51
C SER A 135 26.66 1.10 -10.49
N VAL A 136 27.13 1.80 -9.46
CA VAL A 136 26.97 3.25 -9.29
C VAL A 136 28.33 3.89 -9.15
N SER A 137 28.57 4.98 -9.87
CA SER A 137 29.81 5.75 -9.86
C SER A 137 29.56 7.16 -9.32
N GLY A 138 30.56 7.68 -8.63
CA GLY A 138 30.57 9.00 -8.02
C GLY A 138 31.28 8.99 -6.66
N ASN A 139 31.63 10.15 -6.15
CA ASN A 139 32.28 10.27 -4.85
C ASN A 139 31.26 10.63 -3.75
N GLU A 140 30.95 11.89 -3.59
CA GLU A 140 29.94 12.37 -2.62
C GLU A 140 28.53 12.30 -3.16
N LYS A 141 28.37 12.33 -4.49
CA LYS A 141 27.10 12.28 -5.20
C LYS A 141 27.15 11.20 -6.29
N VAL A 142 25.97 10.73 -6.69
CA VAL A 142 25.85 9.92 -7.89
C VAL A 142 26.19 10.79 -9.12
N GLU A 143 27.06 10.32 -9.97
CA GLU A 143 27.45 10.96 -11.23
C GLU A 143 26.99 10.14 -12.44
N SER A 144 27.15 8.83 -12.34
CA SER A 144 26.68 7.90 -13.37
C SER A 144 26.32 6.53 -12.76
N ILE A 145 25.60 5.76 -13.51
CA ILE A 145 25.31 4.36 -13.23
C ILE A 145 25.65 3.51 -14.45
N ASN A 146 26.02 2.27 -14.22
CA ASN A 146 26.06 1.25 -15.25
C ASN A 146 24.83 0.39 -15.17
N ILE A 147 24.10 0.27 -16.28
CA ILE A 147 23.02 -0.70 -16.43
C ILE A 147 23.52 -1.89 -17.22
N LYS A 148 23.12 -3.09 -16.79
CA LYS A 148 23.54 -4.36 -17.37
C LYS A 148 22.34 -5.01 -18.05
N HIS A 149 22.49 -5.37 -19.32
CA HIS A 149 21.48 -6.08 -20.09
C HIS A 149 21.56 -7.60 -19.84
N ASP A 150 20.52 -8.32 -20.18
CA ASP A 150 20.46 -9.79 -20.06
C ASP A 150 21.52 -10.52 -20.91
N ASP A 151 22.04 -9.89 -21.99
CA ASP A 151 23.16 -10.39 -22.82
C ASP A 151 24.54 -10.02 -22.27
N GLU A 152 24.62 -9.55 -21.03
CA GLU A 152 25.84 -9.11 -20.35
C GLU A 152 26.42 -7.77 -20.83
N SER A 153 25.85 -7.13 -21.85
CA SER A 153 26.30 -5.80 -22.29
C SER A 153 26.04 -4.74 -21.22
N ILE A 154 26.94 -3.77 -21.12
CA ILE A 154 26.91 -2.71 -20.12
C ILE A 154 26.75 -1.36 -20.82
N LYS A 155 25.86 -0.53 -20.32
CA LYS A 155 25.67 0.85 -20.76
C LYS A 155 25.81 1.80 -19.57
N GLU A 156 26.68 2.81 -19.72
CA GLU A 156 26.81 3.89 -18.77
C GLU A 156 25.73 4.95 -19.00
N ILE A 157 25.13 5.44 -17.91
CA ILE A 157 24.12 6.50 -17.91
C ILE A 157 24.54 7.57 -16.90
N LYS A 158 24.73 8.80 -17.35
CA LYS A 158 24.89 9.96 -16.47
C LYS A 158 23.53 10.31 -15.86
N THR A 159 23.47 10.44 -14.53
CA THR A 159 22.22 10.67 -13.82
C THR A 159 22.45 11.40 -12.52
N ASP A 160 21.53 12.31 -12.15
CA ASP A 160 21.56 13.02 -10.87
C ASP A 160 20.83 12.25 -9.76
N TYR A 161 19.78 11.50 -10.13
CA TYR A 161 18.95 10.73 -9.21
C TYR A 161 18.62 9.36 -9.74
N VAL A 162 18.52 8.40 -8.85
CA VAL A 162 18.10 7.03 -9.14
C VAL A 162 16.90 6.69 -8.27
N LEU A 163 15.81 6.29 -8.89
CA LEU A 163 14.57 5.92 -8.19
C LEU A 163 14.31 4.43 -8.36
N GLY A 164 14.08 3.71 -7.27
CA GLY A 164 13.80 2.28 -7.26
C GLY A 164 12.34 1.97 -6.89
N PHE A 165 11.53 1.57 -7.88
CA PHE A 165 10.12 1.18 -7.66
C PHE A 165 9.93 -0.32 -7.92
N PHE A 166 10.44 -1.16 -7.03
CA PHE A 166 10.41 -2.62 -7.13
C PHE A 166 9.26 -3.28 -6.37
N GLY A 167 8.34 -2.48 -5.84
CA GLY A 167 7.29 -2.90 -4.93
C GLY A 167 7.76 -2.93 -3.48
N LEU A 168 6.87 -3.39 -2.61
CA LEU A 168 7.04 -3.35 -1.16
C LEU A 168 7.28 -4.76 -0.61
N ILE A 169 8.06 -4.84 0.46
CA ILE A 169 8.20 -6.06 1.27
C ILE A 169 7.28 -5.89 2.47
N MET A 170 6.25 -6.73 2.51
CA MET A 170 5.34 -6.78 3.66
C MET A 170 6.02 -7.43 4.85
N GLN A 171 5.82 -6.88 6.03
CA GLN A 171 6.21 -7.46 7.31
C GLN A 171 5.04 -7.40 8.29
N LEU A 172 4.62 -8.53 8.80
CA LEU A 172 3.53 -8.60 9.78
C LEU A 172 3.96 -8.08 11.16
N GLY A 173 5.27 -8.05 11.43
CA GLY A 173 5.79 -7.69 12.75
C GLY A 173 5.20 -8.57 13.84
N PRO A 174 4.85 -8.01 15.01
CA PRO A 174 4.33 -8.78 16.14
C PRO A 174 3.05 -9.58 15.85
N ILE A 175 2.26 -9.21 14.86
CA ILE A 175 1.05 -9.96 14.45
C ILE A 175 1.38 -11.43 14.12
N ALA A 176 2.57 -11.68 13.60
CA ALA A 176 3.02 -13.03 13.29
C ALA A 176 3.15 -13.93 14.53
N GLU A 177 3.39 -13.33 15.72
CA GLU A 177 3.59 -14.01 16.99
C GLU A 177 2.31 -14.15 17.83
N TRP A 178 1.18 -13.64 17.35
CA TRP A 178 -0.07 -13.66 18.11
C TRP A 178 -0.79 -15.02 18.05
N GLY A 179 -0.21 -16.02 17.37
CA GLY A 179 -0.76 -17.36 17.23
C GLY A 179 -2.00 -17.41 16.37
N LEU A 180 -2.10 -16.48 15.41
CA LEU A 180 -3.10 -16.50 14.35
C LEU A 180 -2.67 -17.48 13.27
N ASN A 181 -3.64 -18.10 12.60
CA ASN A 181 -3.36 -18.79 11.37
C ASN A 181 -2.92 -17.76 10.32
N LEU A 182 -1.85 -18.07 9.59
CA LEU A 182 -1.34 -17.20 8.55
C LEU A 182 -1.32 -17.97 7.22
N ASP A 183 -1.77 -17.31 6.17
CA ASP A 183 -1.51 -17.69 4.78
C ASP A 183 -0.49 -16.71 4.20
N LYS A 184 0.78 -17.14 4.09
CA LYS A 184 1.93 -16.30 3.73
C LYS A 184 2.07 -15.11 4.72
N LYS A 185 1.58 -13.94 4.33
CA LYS A 185 1.63 -12.69 5.11
C LYS A 185 0.26 -12.07 5.33
N THR A 186 -0.78 -12.88 5.27
CA THR A 186 -2.16 -12.47 5.50
C THR A 186 -2.83 -13.36 6.54
N VAL A 187 -3.90 -12.87 7.15
CA VAL A 187 -4.67 -13.55 8.18
C VAL A 187 -5.94 -14.12 7.54
N PRO A 188 -6.08 -15.44 7.42
CA PRO A 188 -7.33 -16.07 7.00
C PRO A 188 -8.48 -15.74 7.94
N VAL A 189 -9.63 -15.41 7.39
CA VAL A 189 -10.85 -15.10 8.13
C VAL A 189 -12.06 -15.85 7.60
N ASN A 190 -13.04 -16.05 8.45
CA ASN A 190 -14.35 -16.51 8.05
C ASN A 190 -15.10 -15.38 7.35
N THR A 191 -15.57 -15.59 6.12
CA THR A 191 -16.27 -14.57 5.31
C THR A 191 -17.64 -14.17 5.84
N GLU A 192 -18.25 -14.96 6.72
CA GLU A 192 -19.54 -14.64 7.32
C GLU A 192 -19.45 -13.55 8.40
N ASN A 193 -18.30 -13.46 9.08
CA ASN A 193 -18.14 -12.59 10.25
C ASN A 193 -16.79 -11.86 10.34
N PHE A 194 -15.84 -12.19 9.46
CA PHE A 194 -14.45 -11.68 9.46
C PHE A 194 -13.65 -11.97 10.73
N GLU A 195 -14.04 -13.01 11.47
CA GLU A 195 -13.31 -13.52 12.62
C GLU A 195 -12.15 -14.42 12.17
N THR A 196 -11.05 -14.35 12.91
CA THR A 196 -9.88 -15.19 12.71
C THR A 196 -10.09 -16.58 13.37
N ASN A 197 -9.03 -17.39 13.42
CA ASN A 197 -9.05 -18.64 14.19
C ASN A 197 -9.11 -18.43 15.72
N LYS A 198 -9.03 -17.18 16.20
CA LYS A 198 -9.16 -16.84 17.62
C LYS A 198 -10.43 -16.03 17.86
N GLU A 199 -11.29 -16.57 18.74
CA GLU A 199 -12.53 -15.91 19.14
C GLU A 199 -12.31 -14.49 19.63
N GLY A 200 -13.08 -13.54 19.09
CA GLY A 200 -13.00 -12.13 19.42
C GLY A 200 -11.85 -11.38 18.74
N ILE A 201 -11.08 -12.03 17.86
CA ILE A 201 -10.12 -11.35 17.00
C ILE A 201 -10.62 -11.37 15.56
N PHE A 202 -10.77 -10.19 14.99
CA PHE A 202 -11.21 -9.96 13.62
C PHE A 202 -10.08 -9.37 12.78
N ALA A 203 -10.08 -9.63 11.46
CA ALA A 203 -9.16 -8.98 10.53
C ALA A 203 -9.89 -8.50 9.28
N ILE A 204 -9.59 -7.29 8.82
CA ILE A 204 -10.23 -6.62 7.69
C ILE A 204 -9.21 -5.84 6.84
N GLY A 205 -9.56 -5.53 5.61
CA GLY A 205 -8.68 -4.83 4.66
C GLY A 205 -7.60 -5.76 4.10
N ASP A 206 -6.49 -5.21 3.62
CA ASP A 206 -5.47 -5.98 2.90
C ASP A 206 -4.73 -7.00 3.77
N ILE A 207 -4.83 -6.89 5.11
CA ILE A 207 -4.24 -7.85 6.03
C ILE A 207 -4.99 -9.18 6.05
N CYS A 208 -6.29 -9.20 5.76
CA CYS A 208 -7.07 -10.43 5.76
C CYS A 208 -7.10 -11.11 4.40
N THR A 209 -7.32 -12.44 4.41
CA THR A 209 -7.50 -13.23 3.20
C THR A 209 -8.66 -14.23 3.33
N TYR A 210 -9.30 -14.50 2.20
CA TYR A 210 -10.37 -15.48 2.02
C TYR A 210 -10.55 -15.79 0.53
N PRO A 211 -11.23 -16.87 0.13
CA PRO A 211 -11.50 -17.18 -1.27
C PRO A 211 -12.21 -16.03 -1.99
N GLY A 212 -11.66 -15.56 -3.11
CA GLY A 212 -12.21 -14.44 -3.87
C GLY A 212 -11.89 -13.04 -3.34
N LYS A 213 -10.95 -12.92 -2.40
CA LYS A 213 -10.50 -11.62 -1.87
C LYS A 213 -9.98 -10.70 -2.98
N LEU A 214 -10.51 -9.47 -2.99
CA LEU A 214 -9.99 -8.36 -3.79
C LEU A 214 -9.40 -7.31 -2.86
N ASN A 215 -8.15 -6.91 -3.10
CA ASN A 215 -7.45 -5.88 -2.32
C ASN A 215 -7.87 -4.49 -2.81
N LEU A 216 -9.10 -4.10 -2.48
CA LEU A 216 -9.72 -2.82 -2.82
C LEU A 216 -10.20 -2.12 -1.54
N ILE A 217 -10.16 -0.79 -1.55
CA ILE A 217 -10.72 0.03 -0.46
C ILE A 217 -12.20 -0.32 -0.24
N LEU A 218 -12.96 -0.51 -1.32
CA LEU A 218 -14.37 -0.91 -1.27
C LEU A 218 -14.58 -2.23 -0.50
N SER A 219 -13.74 -3.24 -0.78
CA SER A 219 -13.80 -4.54 -0.09
C SER A 219 -13.54 -4.36 1.41
N GLY A 220 -12.52 -3.58 1.78
CA GLY A 220 -12.21 -3.29 3.18
C GLY A 220 -13.35 -2.60 3.94
N PHE A 221 -14.07 -1.68 3.31
CA PHE A 221 -15.25 -1.05 3.91
C PHE A 221 -16.42 -2.03 4.07
N HIS A 222 -16.66 -2.90 3.08
CA HIS A 222 -17.66 -3.96 3.21
C HIS A 222 -17.32 -4.91 4.36
N GLU A 223 -16.09 -5.37 4.41
CA GLU A 223 -15.57 -6.24 5.48
C GLU A 223 -15.75 -5.59 6.87
N ALA A 224 -15.43 -4.30 6.98
CA ALA A 224 -15.64 -3.54 8.22
C ALA A 224 -17.10 -3.51 8.63
N ALA A 225 -18.04 -3.31 7.71
CA ALA A 225 -19.46 -3.28 8.01
C ALA A 225 -19.97 -4.63 8.55
N VAL A 226 -19.59 -5.74 7.91
CA VAL A 226 -19.96 -7.11 8.33
C VAL A 226 -19.30 -7.43 9.68
N MET A 227 -18.01 -7.16 9.82
CA MET A 227 -17.23 -7.37 11.05
C MET A 227 -17.85 -6.59 12.23
N CYS A 228 -18.20 -5.32 12.06
CA CYS A 228 -18.80 -4.52 13.13
C CYS A 228 -20.11 -5.14 13.63
N ARG A 229 -20.94 -5.66 12.72
CA ARG A 229 -22.17 -6.38 13.11
C ARG A 229 -21.83 -7.63 13.91
N SER A 230 -20.85 -8.38 13.50
CA SER A 230 -20.43 -9.62 14.17
C SER A 230 -19.83 -9.34 15.55
N ALA A 231 -18.94 -8.36 15.65
CA ALA A 231 -18.39 -7.90 16.93
C ALA A 231 -19.50 -7.41 17.88
N TYR A 232 -20.48 -6.65 17.37
CA TYR A 232 -21.62 -6.22 18.20
C TYR A 232 -22.41 -7.41 18.77
N ASN A 233 -22.69 -8.41 17.97
CA ASN A 233 -23.41 -9.61 18.40
C ASN A 233 -22.63 -10.40 19.46
N LEU A 234 -21.30 -10.52 19.26
CA LEU A 234 -20.40 -11.15 20.24
C LEU A 234 -20.42 -10.42 21.59
N LEU A 235 -20.37 -9.09 21.56
CA LEU A 235 -20.31 -8.26 22.76
C LEU A 235 -21.69 -8.06 23.44
N ASN A 236 -22.78 -8.33 22.74
CA ASN A 236 -24.14 -8.16 23.24
C ASN A 236 -25.00 -9.41 22.97
N PRO A 237 -24.66 -10.55 23.59
CA PRO A 237 -25.40 -11.80 23.37
C PRO A 237 -26.89 -11.62 23.72
N GLY A 238 -27.76 -12.08 22.83
CA GLY A 238 -29.21 -11.98 23.00
C GLY A 238 -29.86 -10.63 22.68
N LYS A 239 -29.08 -9.58 22.39
CA LYS A 239 -29.63 -8.28 21.93
C LYS A 239 -29.81 -8.28 20.42
N LYS A 240 -31.04 -7.99 19.95
CA LYS A 240 -31.31 -7.82 18.51
C LYS A 240 -30.64 -6.52 18.02
N ASN A 241 -29.67 -6.64 17.11
CA ASN A 241 -29.12 -5.49 16.39
C ASN A 241 -30.09 -5.09 15.26
N LYS A 242 -30.82 -3.99 15.46
CA LYS A 242 -31.64 -3.39 14.39
C LYS A 242 -30.78 -2.45 13.57
N LEU A 243 -30.43 -2.84 12.36
CA LEU A 243 -29.78 -1.93 11.42
C LEU A 243 -30.69 -0.74 11.16
N LYS A 244 -30.20 0.46 11.48
CA LYS A 244 -30.85 1.73 11.12
C LYS A 244 -30.15 2.25 9.86
N TYR A 245 -30.90 2.37 8.80
CA TYR A 245 -30.37 2.96 7.57
C TYR A 245 -30.37 4.49 7.72
N THR A 246 -29.27 5.14 7.38
CA THR A 246 -29.12 6.61 7.43
C THR A 246 -30.12 7.34 6.53
N THR A 247 -30.62 6.67 5.49
CA THR A 247 -31.71 7.16 4.64
C THR A 247 -33.04 7.33 5.38
N VAL A 248 -33.22 6.62 6.51
CA VAL A 248 -34.46 6.67 7.31
C VAL A 248 -34.28 7.51 8.58
N SER A 249 -33.10 7.43 9.23
CA SER A 249 -32.85 8.06 10.53
C SER A 249 -31.97 9.31 10.49
N GLY A 250 -31.38 9.64 9.32
CA GLY A 250 -30.35 10.67 9.23
C GLY A 250 -29.03 10.27 9.90
N VAL A 251 -28.04 11.13 9.87
CA VAL A 251 -26.75 10.97 10.57
C VAL A 251 -26.72 12.01 11.69
N GLU A 252 -26.70 11.56 12.94
CA GLU A 252 -26.54 12.44 14.10
C GLU A 252 -25.20 13.21 13.99
N GLY A 253 -25.25 14.53 14.09
CA GLY A 253 -24.07 15.39 13.98
C GLY A 253 -23.76 15.90 12.58
N PHE A 254 -24.55 15.53 11.57
CA PHE A 254 -24.51 16.15 10.24
C PHE A 254 -25.58 17.24 10.17
N ASP A 255 -25.22 18.49 10.44
CA ASP A 255 -25.95 19.77 10.44
C ASP A 255 -27.46 19.78 10.81
N GLY A 256 -27.97 18.72 11.40
CA GLY A 256 -29.32 18.65 11.98
C GLY A 256 -30.50 18.85 11.01
N SER A 257 -30.26 19.16 9.77
CA SER A 257 -31.31 19.35 8.78
C SER A 257 -31.58 18.04 8.04
N LYS A 258 -32.80 17.50 8.18
CA LYS A 258 -33.34 16.53 7.24
C LYS A 258 -33.45 17.21 5.87
N LYS A 259 -32.45 17.08 5.02
CA LYS A 259 -32.62 17.42 3.62
C LYS A 259 -33.63 16.43 3.04
N GLU A 260 -34.86 16.89 2.79
CA GLU A 260 -35.81 16.13 2.00
C GLU A 260 -35.15 15.76 0.69
N ALA A 261 -34.93 14.46 0.48
CA ALA A 261 -34.44 13.96 -0.78
C ALA A 261 -35.50 14.32 -1.85
N LYS A 262 -35.20 15.30 -2.68
CA LYS A 262 -35.99 15.56 -3.89
C LYS A 262 -35.98 14.27 -4.69
N ARG A 263 -37.10 13.57 -4.74
CA ARG A 263 -37.32 12.42 -5.63
C ARG A 263 -37.14 12.94 -7.06
N THR A 264 -36.00 12.71 -7.65
CA THR A 264 -35.81 12.93 -9.07
C THR A 264 -36.65 11.87 -9.80
N ASN A 265 -37.72 12.30 -10.44
CA ASN A 265 -38.56 11.46 -11.28
C ASN A 265 -37.70 10.93 -12.45
N ILE A 266 -37.31 9.66 -12.39
CA ILE A 266 -36.53 8.93 -13.41
C ILE A 266 -37.38 8.61 -14.64
N SER A 267 -38.67 9.06 -14.70
CA SER A 267 -39.59 8.75 -15.81
C SER A 267 -39.45 9.67 -17.05
N LYS A 268 -38.33 10.40 -17.20
CA LYS A 268 -38.08 11.23 -18.39
C LYS A 268 -36.68 11.06 -18.94
N ILE A 269 -36.30 9.84 -19.25
CA ILE A 269 -35.20 9.55 -20.17
C ILE A 269 -35.80 8.56 -21.19
N ASN A 270 -36.38 9.14 -22.25
CA ASN A 270 -36.61 8.45 -23.53
C ASN A 270 -35.35 8.65 -24.37
#